data_887f4f6eb421b545579b3af50f684a38
#
_entry.id   887f4f6eb421b545579b3af50f684a38
#
_cell.length_a   1.000
_cell.length_b   1.000
_cell.length_c   1.000
_cell.angle_alpha   90.00
_cell.angle_beta   90.00
_cell.angle_gamma   90.00
#
_symmetry.space_group_name_H-M   'P 1'
#
loop_
_entity.id
_entity.type
_entity.pdbx_description
1 polymer ?
#
loop_
_entity_poly.entity_id
_entity_poly.type
_entity_poly.pdbx_seq_one_letter_code
_entity_poly.pdbx_strand_id
1 'polypeptide(L)'
;MTGEVIEMARKEMEKAVEAFKHELARVRTGRASTALIENLQVNYYGAKTPLRQLAGLAAPEARLLVITPYDKSSLHDIEKAIQTSDLGLNPMNDGKLIRIPIPELTEERRRELVKHIRKIAEEFRVGVRNHRRDANDLIKDLHKEKQVNDDDMRAAEAKVQQFTTEFTDRIDKILAAKEAEIMEV
;
A
#
# COMPACT_ATOMS: atom_id res chain seq x y z
N MET A 1 5.83 -30.39 12.71
CA MET A 1 4.75 -30.59 11.71
C MET A 1 3.64 -29.53 11.85
N THR A 2 2.78 -29.53 12.88
CA THR A 2 1.76 -28.46 13.06
C THR A 2 2.37 -27.07 13.20
N GLY A 3 3.50 -26.93 13.91
CA GLY A 3 4.20 -25.65 14.06
C GLY A 3 4.66 -25.05 12.73
N GLU A 4 5.08 -25.86 11.79
CA GLU A 4 5.48 -25.41 10.46
C GLU A 4 4.29 -24.88 9.65
N VAL A 5 3.14 -25.58 9.72
CA VAL A 5 1.90 -25.16 9.06
C VAL A 5 1.40 -23.82 9.66
N ILE A 6 1.43 -23.71 10.99
CA ILE A 6 1.04 -22.48 11.71
C ILE A 6 1.94 -21.31 11.30
N GLU A 7 3.26 -21.53 11.27
CA GLU A 7 4.22 -20.48 10.93
C GLU A 7 4.11 -20.09 9.44
N MET A 8 3.86 -21.05 8.55
CA MET A 8 3.61 -20.79 7.14
C MET A 8 2.34 -19.93 6.98
N ALA A 9 1.24 -20.30 7.63
CA ALA A 9 -0.01 -19.53 7.60
C ALA A 9 0.20 -18.10 8.12
N ARG A 10 0.92 -17.94 9.24
CA ARG A 10 1.25 -16.63 9.80
C ARG A 10 2.01 -15.76 8.81
N LYS A 11 3.03 -16.30 8.17
CA LYS A 11 3.84 -15.58 7.17
C LYS A 11 3.02 -15.17 5.95
N GLU A 12 2.14 -16.04 5.45
CA GLU A 12 1.29 -15.69 4.30
C GLU A 12 0.25 -14.62 4.65
N MET A 13 -0.35 -14.68 5.85
CA MET A 13 -1.25 -13.62 6.34
C MET A 13 -0.50 -12.29 6.53
N GLU A 14 0.73 -12.33 7.03
CA GLU A 14 1.55 -11.12 7.18
C GLU A 14 1.90 -10.50 5.82
N LYS A 15 2.28 -11.30 4.84
CA LYS A 15 2.49 -10.83 3.46
C LYS A 15 1.22 -10.18 2.88
N ALA A 16 0.05 -10.76 3.14
CA ALA A 16 -1.23 -10.19 2.70
C ALA A 16 -1.46 -8.79 3.32
N VAL A 17 -1.17 -8.61 4.61
CA VAL A 17 -1.29 -7.29 5.26
C VAL A 17 -0.29 -6.29 4.68
N GLU A 18 0.95 -6.69 4.45
CA GLU A 18 1.95 -5.80 3.84
C GLU A 18 1.58 -5.42 2.40
N ALA A 19 1.07 -6.37 1.61
CA ALA A 19 0.56 -6.09 0.27
C ALA A 19 -0.63 -5.12 0.31
N PHE A 20 -1.52 -5.26 1.30
CA PHE A 20 -2.63 -4.34 1.52
C PHE A 20 -2.14 -2.90 1.83
N LYS A 21 -1.14 -2.75 2.69
CA LYS A 21 -0.53 -1.44 2.97
C LYS A 21 0.02 -0.80 1.70
N HIS A 22 0.72 -1.57 0.88
CA HIS A 22 1.27 -1.08 -0.39
C HIS A 22 0.17 -0.67 -1.36
N GLU A 23 -0.90 -1.44 -1.45
CA GLU A 23 -2.04 -1.12 -2.32
C GLU A 23 -2.74 0.17 -1.88
N LEU A 24 -2.98 0.34 -0.58
CA LEU A 24 -3.56 1.58 -0.04
C LEU A 24 -2.65 2.80 -0.20
N ALA A 25 -1.33 2.63 -0.11
CA ALA A 25 -0.38 3.73 -0.31
C ALA A 25 -0.47 4.32 -1.73
N ARG A 26 -0.90 3.53 -2.71
CA ARG A 26 -1.10 3.97 -4.10
C ARG A 26 -2.40 4.74 -4.32
N VAL A 27 -3.35 4.65 -3.39
CA VAL A 27 -4.62 5.38 -3.48
C VAL A 27 -4.40 6.84 -3.13
N ARG A 28 -4.76 7.73 -4.04
CA ARG A 28 -4.63 9.19 -3.84
C ARG A 28 -5.69 9.67 -2.85
N THR A 29 -5.23 10.31 -1.78
CA THR A 29 -6.10 10.79 -0.69
C THR A 29 -6.32 12.29 -0.68
N GLY A 30 -5.81 13.00 -1.70
CA GLY A 30 -5.82 14.47 -1.74
C GLY A 30 -4.72 15.11 -0.90
N ARG A 31 -3.90 14.31 -0.20
CA ARG A 31 -2.69 14.79 0.47
C ARG A 31 -1.46 14.63 -0.42
N ALA A 32 -0.57 15.60 -0.32
CA ALA A 32 0.74 15.51 -0.93
C ALA A 32 1.56 14.39 -0.29
N SER A 33 2.05 13.47 -1.12
CA SER A 33 2.96 12.41 -0.71
C SER A 33 4.05 12.25 -1.76
N THR A 34 5.30 12.18 -1.33
CA THR A 34 6.44 11.95 -2.22
C THR A 34 6.34 10.60 -2.93
N ALA A 35 5.66 9.63 -2.34
CA ALA A 35 5.39 8.32 -2.95
C ALA A 35 4.64 8.40 -4.28
N LEU A 36 3.89 9.48 -4.53
CA LEU A 36 3.18 9.69 -5.79
C LEU A 36 4.11 9.88 -6.98
N ILE A 37 5.29 10.45 -6.75
CA ILE A 37 6.22 10.90 -7.81
C ILE A 37 7.60 10.26 -7.75
N GLU A 38 7.98 9.62 -6.64
CA GLU A 38 9.35 9.10 -6.44
C GLU A 38 9.80 8.10 -7.51
N ASN A 39 8.89 7.30 -8.03
CA ASN A 39 9.16 6.29 -9.06
C ASN A 39 8.81 6.76 -10.49
N LEU A 40 8.44 8.04 -10.66
CA LEU A 40 8.18 8.61 -11.97
C LEU A 40 9.45 8.56 -12.83
N GLN A 41 9.32 8.02 -14.04
CA GLN A 41 10.45 7.90 -14.97
C GLN A 41 10.67 9.21 -15.71
N VAL A 42 11.84 9.77 -15.54
CA VAL A 42 12.29 11.00 -16.21
C VAL A 42 13.34 10.63 -17.25
N ASN A 43 13.24 11.23 -18.42
CA ASN A 43 14.28 11.09 -19.45
C ASN A 43 15.47 12.00 -19.08
N TYR A 44 16.52 11.41 -18.53
CA TYR A 44 17.74 12.10 -18.13
C TYR A 44 18.91 11.65 -19.01
N TYR A 45 19.38 12.56 -19.85
CA TYR A 45 20.44 12.27 -20.84
C TYR A 45 20.17 11.00 -21.70
N GLY A 46 18.90 10.82 -22.12
CA GLY A 46 18.47 9.69 -22.94
C GLY A 46 18.16 8.40 -22.18
N ALA A 47 18.39 8.36 -20.85
CA ALA A 47 18.08 7.21 -19.99
C ALA A 47 16.87 7.49 -19.11
N LYS A 48 15.95 6.53 -19.03
CA LYS A 48 14.82 6.61 -18.08
C LYS A 48 15.31 6.37 -16.66
N THR A 49 15.21 7.41 -15.83
CA THR A 49 15.72 7.42 -14.46
C THR A 49 14.59 7.76 -13.48
N PRO A 50 14.43 7.04 -12.36
CA PRO A 50 13.42 7.39 -11.34
C PRO A 50 13.69 8.77 -10.75
N LEU A 51 12.65 9.56 -10.56
CA LEU A 51 12.74 10.94 -10.05
C LEU A 51 13.50 11.04 -8.72
N ARG A 52 13.33 10.06 -7.83
CA ARG A 52 14.05 10.00 -6.54
C ARG A 52 15.57 10.02 -6.66
N GLN A 53 16.12 9.61 -7.81
CA GLN A 53 17.56 9.64 -8.08
C GLN A 53 18.04 10.99 -8.63
N LEU A 54 17.15 11.81 -9.13
CA LEU A 54 17.44 13.08 -9.80
C LEU A 54 17.18 14.31 -8.95
N ALA A 55 16.39 14.17 -7.89
CA ALA A 55 15.93 15.30 -7.10
C ALA A 55 15.64 14.94 -5.65
N GLY A 56 15.75 15.91 -4.78
CA GLY A 56 15.17 15.88 -3.44
C GLY A 56 13.66 16.09 -3.53
N LEU A 57 12.89 15.23 -2.85
CA LEU A 57 11.43 15.27 -2.83
C LEU A 57 10.95 15.60 -1.43
N ALA A 58 10.02 16.55 -1.31
CA ALA A 58 9.43 16.95 -0.04
C ALA A 58 7.94 17.27 -0.19
N ALA A 59 7.20 17.08 0.90
CA ALA A 59 5.82 17.52 1.05
C ALA A 59 5.74 18.47 2.26
N PRO A 60 6.12 19.75 2.10
CA PRO A 60 6.18 20.71 3.21
C PRO A 60 4.80 21.08 3.75
N GLU A 61 3.77 20.92 2.95
CA GLU A 61 2.38 21.19 3.29
C GLU A 61 1.48 20.04 2.85
N ALA A 62 0.28 19.96 3.42
CA ALA A 62 -0.67 18.88 3.15
C ALA A 62 -1.04 18.73 1.67
N ARG A 63 -0.93 19.82 0.88
CA ARG A 63 -1.29 19.83 -0.55
C ARG A 63 -0.22 20.46 -1.44
N LEU A 64 1.03 20.35 -1.04
CA LEU A 64 2.16 20.86 -1.81
C LEU A 64 3.29 19.85 -1.86
N LEU A 65 3.67 19.45 -3.07
CA LEU A 65 4.91 18.74 -3.33
C LEU A 65 5.97 19.70 -3.83
N VAL A 66 7.20 19.52 -3.37
CA VAL A 66 8.36 20.28 -3.83
C VAL A 66 9.43 19.33 -4.32
N ILE A 67 9.91 19.59 -5.53
CA ILE A 67 10.99 18.84 -6.17
C ILE A 67 12.18 19.78 -6.32
N THR A 68 13.29 19.41 -5.73
CA THR A 68 14.56 20.15 -5.82
C THR A 68 15.57 19.32 -6.62
N PRO A 69 15.73 19.58 -7.92
CA PRO A 69 16.69 18.83 -8.74
C PRO A 69 18.11 18.99 -8.24
N TYR A 70 18.88 17.92 -8.24
CA TYR A 70 20.33 17.98 -7.95
C TYR A 70 21.09 18.64 -9.09
N ASP A 71 20.63 18.45 -10.33
CA ASP A 71 21.13 19.08 -11.53
C ASP A 71 20.06 20.01 -12.11
N LYS A 72 20.34 21.32 -12.14
CA LYS A 72 19.40 22.33 -12.67
C LYS A 72 19.06 22.10 -14.14
N SER A 73 19.95 21.47 -14.91
CA SER A 73 19.70 21.17 -16.33
C SER A 73 18.56 20.16 -16.53
N SER A 74 18.27 19.32 -15.53
CA SER A 74 17.18 18.33 -15.56
C SER A 74 15.79 18.90 -15.25
N LEU A 75 15.70 20.16 -14.87
CA LEU A 75 14.48 20.82 -14.41
C LEU A 75 13.35 20.74 -15.45
N HIS A 76 13.67 21.03 -16.70
CA HIS A 76 12.70 20.97 -17.81
C HIS A 76 12.25 19.53 -18.10
N ASP A 77 13.15 18.56 -18.06
CA ASP A 77 12.84 17.15 -18.30
C ASP A 77 11.97 16.58 -17.19
N ILE A 78 12.21 16.98 -15.94
CA ILE A 78 11.37 16.60 -14.80
C ILE A 78 9.97 17.21 -14.93
N GLU A 79 9.87 18.50 -15.23
CA GLU A 79 8.59 19.18 -15.45
C GLU A 79 7.78 18.50 -16.55
N LYS A 80 8.41 18.23 -17.69
CA LYS A 80 7.78 17.53 -18.81
C LYS A 80 7.31 16.13 -18.44
N ALA A 81 8.10 15.36 -17.67
CA ALA A 81 7.73 14.02 -17.23
C ALA A 81 6.50 14.05 -16.32
N ILE A 82 6.35 15.07 -15.47
CA ILE A 82 5.18 15.25 -14.61
C ILE A 82 3.95 15.63 -15.44
N GLN A 83 4.09 16.55 -16.37
CA GLN A 83 2.98 17.01 -17.25
C GLN A 83 2.45 15.88 -18.14
N THR A 84 3.31 15.00 -18.63
CA THR A 84 2.94 13.89 -19.50
C THR A 84 2.54 12.63 -18.75
N SER A 85 2.68 12.61 -17.43
CA SER A 85 2.28 11.48 -16.59
C SER A 85 0.76 11.40 -16.44
N ASP A 86 0.26 10.18 -16.13
CA ASP A 86 -1.16 9.93 -15.83
C ASP A 86 -1.60 10.53 -14.47
N LEU A 87 -0.68 11.26 -13.80
CA LEU A 87 -0.94 11.79 -12.47
C LEU A 87 -1.88 13.00 -12.47
N GLY A 88 -2.07 13.68 -13.61
CA GLY A 88 -2.95 14.84 -13.68
C GLY A 88 -2.48 16.01 -12.81
N LEU A 89 -1.17 16.13 -12.59
CA LEU A 89 -0.56 17.17 -11.77
C LEU A 89 -0.06 18.32 -12.65
N ASN A 90 -0.17 19.55 -12.13
CA ASN A 90 0.30 20.76 -12.79
C ASN A 90 1.56 21.30 -12.09
N PRO A 91 2.75 21.00 -12.60
CA PRO A 91 3.99 21.51 -12.01
C PRO A 91 4.16 23.01 -12.28
N MET A 92 4.69 23.71 -11.29
CA MET A 92 5.09 25.13 -11.38
C MET A 92 6.60 25.23 -11.19
N ASN A 93 7.30 25.66 -12.23
CA ASN A 93 8.75 25.80 -12.24
C ASN A 93 9.15 27.27 -11.98
N ASP A 94 9.97 27.50 -10.97
CA ASP A 94 10.51 28.85 -10.66
C ASP A 94 11.98 29.04 -11.08
N GLY A 95 12.52 28.11 -11.87
CA GLY A 95 13.92 28.13 -12.33
C GLY A 95 14.93 27.49 -11.36
N LYS A 96 14.49 27.14 -10.15
CA LYS A 96 15.34 26.48 -9.13
C LYS A 96 14.72 25.16 -8.64
N LEU A 97 13.41 25.14 -8.47
CA LEU A 97 12.67 23.98 -8.00
C LEU A 97 11.29 23.95 -8.65
N ILE A 98 10.63 22.80 -8.53
CA ILE A 98 9.28 22.58 -9.06
C ILE A 98 8.33 22.44 -7.87
N ARG A 99 7.25 23.22 -7.86
CA ARG A 99 6.14 23.12 -6.91
C ARG A 99 4.96 22.46 -7.61
N ILE A 100 4.35 21.50 -6.96
CA ILE A 100 3.16 20.81 -7.45
C ILE A 100 2.05 20.98 -6.43
N PRO A 101 1.07 21.86 -6.69
CA PRO A 101 -0.12 21.94 -5.87
C PRO A 101 -1.00 20.71 -6.10
N ILE A 102 -1.44 20.09 -5.02
CA ILE A 102 -2.38 18.96 -5.07
C ILE A 102 -3.80 19.52 -4.93
N PRO A 103 -4.69 19.31 -5.93
CA PRO A 103 -6.05 19.81 -5.86
C PRO A 103 -6.86 19.14 -4.75
N GLU A 104 -7.80 19.89 -4.17
CA GLU A 104 -8.74 19.35 -3.17
C GLU A 104 -9.63 18.27 -3.79
N LEU A 105 -9.92 17.25 -2.98
CA LEU A 105 -10.95 16.28 -3.32
C LEU A 105 -12.34 16.87 -3.01
N THR A 106 -13.27 16.69 -3.93
CA THR A 106 -14.69 16.95 -3.67
C THR A 106 -15.22 15.94 -2.67
N GLU A 107 -16.29 16.29 -1.94
CA GLU A 107 -16.95 15.34 -1.01
C GLU A 107 -17.40 14.06 -1.72
N GLU A 108 -17.95 14.19 -2.92
CA GLU A 108 -18.33 13.04 -3.75
C GLU A 108 -17.14 12.13 -4.05
N ARG A 109 -16.00 12.71 -4.46
CA ARG A 109 -14.79 11.94 -4.75
C ARG A 109 -14.22 11.26 -3.51
N ARG A 110 -14.29 11.90 -2.34
CA ARG A 110 -13.90 11.27 -1.07
C ARG A 110 -14.75 10.05 -0.76
N ARG A 111 -16.06 10.14 -0.94
CA ARG A 111 -16.99 9.01 -0.73
C ARG A 111 -16.71 7.85 -1.68
N GLU A 112 -16.43 8.13 -2.95
CA GLU A 112 -16.02 7.11 -3.93
C GLU A 112 -14.71 6.43 -3.52
N LEU A 113 -13.72 7.18 -3.08
CA LEU A 113 -12.44 6.64 -2.63
C LEU A 113 -12.61 5.76 -1.39
N VAL A 114 -13.42 6.17 -0.41
CA VAL A 114 -13.72 5.35 0.77
C VAL A 114 -14.39 4.03 0.34
N LYS A 115 -15.35 4.08 -0.57
CA LYS A 115 -15.99 2.86 -1.10
C LYS A 115 -14.97 1.96 -1.80
N HIS A 116 -14.06 2.55 -2.56
CA HIS A 116 -13.01 1.82 -3.28
C HIS A 116 -12.05 1.12 -2.32
N ILE A 117 -11.52 1.82 -1.30
CA ILE A 117 -10.59 1.22 -0.33
C ILE A 117 -11.26 0.15 0.55
N ARG A 118 -12.55 0.29 0.86
CA ARG A 118 -13.31 -0.75 1.56
C ARG A 118 -13.40 -2.03 0.74
N LYS A 119 -13.59 -1.90 -0.57
CA LYS A 119 -13.59 -3.06 -1.48
C LYS A 119 -12.23 -3.75 -1.48
N ILE A 120 -11.14 -2.98 -1.61
CA ILE A 120 -9.77 -3.53 -1.54
C ILE A 120 -9.57 -4.25 -0.19
N ALA A 121 -9.95 -3.65 0.92
CA ALA A 121 -9.82 -4.27 2.25
C ALA A 121 -10.55 -5.60 2.34
N GLU A 122 -11.77 -5.71 1.78
CA GLU A 122 -12.50 -6.97 1.79
C GLU A 122 -11.80 -8.05 0.95
N GLU A 123 -11.23 -7.71 -0.18
CA GLU A 123 -10.44 -8.64 -1.00
C GLU A 123 -9.27 -9.22 -0.18
N PHE A 124 -8.56 -8.39 0.59
CA PHE A 124 -7.47 -8.85 1.45
C PHE A 124 -7.94 -9.63 2.68
N ARG A 125 -9.10 -9.30 3.28
CA ARG A 125 -9.70 -10.14 4.33
C ARG A 125 -10.08 -11.53 3.81
N VAL A 126 -10.60 -11.60 2.60
CA VAL A 126 -10.87 -12.89 1.93
C VAL A 126 -9.57 -13.66 1.75
N GLY A 127 -8.48 -13.01 1.35
CA GLY A 127 -7.15 -13.62 1.26
C GLY A 127 -6.69 -14.22 2.58
N VAL A 128 -6.79 -13.47 3.69
CA VAL A 128 -6.45 -13.96 5.04
C VAL A 128 -7.33 -15.17 5.42
N ARG A 129 -8.63 -15.12 5.13
CA ARG A 129 -9.53 -16.27 5.40
C ARG A 129 -9.20 -17.49 4.56
N ASN A 130 -8.73 -17.32 3.33
CA ASN A 130 -8.27 -18.42 2.49
C ASN A 130 -7.01 -19.07 3.07
N HIS A 131 -6.02 -18.28 3.49
CA HIS A 131 -4.82 -18.82 4.16
C HIS A 131 -5.17 -19.59 5.44
N ARG A 132 -6.16 -19.13 6.21
CA ARG A 132 -6.69 -19.92 7.35
C ARG A 132 -7.26 -21.26 6.89
N ARG A 133 -8.07 -21.27 5.84
CA ARG A 133 -8.70 -22.49 5.32
C ARG A 133 -7.64 -23.47 4.86
N ASP A 134 -6.69 -23.03 4.07
CA ASP A 134 -5.60 -23.86 3.56
C ASP A 134 -4.78 -24.50 4.70
N ALA A 135 -4.47 -23.70 5.74
CA ALA A 135 -3.76 -24.18 6.93
C ALA A 135 -4.57 -25.23 7.69
N ASN A 136 -5.87 -24.98 7.90
CA ASN A 136 -6.74 -25.95 8.58
C ASN A 136 -6.89 -27.25 7.80
N ASP A 137 -6.94 -27.18 6.47
CA ASP A 137 -7.02 -28.39 5.63
C ASP A 137 -5.72 -29.20 5.74
N LEU A 138 -4.56 -28.57 5.73
CA LEU A 138 -3.27 -29.24 5.98
C LEU A 138 -3.20 -29.88 7.38
N ILE A 139 -3.68 -29.18 8.43
CA ILE A 139 -3.72 -29.73 9.80
C ILE A 139 -4.62 -30.98 9.87
N LYS A 140 -5.79 -30.93 9.20
CA LYS A 140 -6.70 -32.08 9.14
C LYS A 140 -6.12 -33.26 8.37
N ASP A 141 -5.35 -33.02 7.32
CA ASP A 141 -4.69 -34.10 6.57
C ASP A 141 -3.59 -34.74 7.42
N LEU A 142 -2.78 -33.97 8.16
CA LEU A 142 -1.83 -34.50 9.13
C LEU A 142 -2.52 -35.36 10.21
N HIS A 143 -3.71 -34.98 10.66
CA HIS A 143 -4.49 -35.76 11.60
C HIS A 143 -5.02 -37.07 10.97
N LYS A 144 -5.55 -37.05 9.76
CA LYS A 144 -5.99 -38.28 9.02
C LYS A 144 -4.84 -39.26 8.84
N GLU A 145 -3.64 -38.77 8.59
CA GLU A 145 -2.42 -39.57 8.46
C GLU A 145 -1.88 -40.05 9.82
N LYS A 146 -2.58 -39.78 10.92
CA LYS A 146 -2.20 -40.11 12.30
C LYS A 146 -0.85 -39.53 12.74
N GLN A 147 -0.41 -38.44 12.11
CA GLN A 147 0.82 -37.72 12.46
C GLN A 147 0.60 -36.75 13.64
N VAL A 148 -0.66 -36.39 13.90
CA VAL A 148 -1.09 -35.45 14.93
C VAL A 148 -2.32 -36.03 15.65
N ASN A 149 -2.37 -35.88 16.96
CA ASN A 149 -3.53 -36.31 17.76
C ASN A 149 -4.64 -35.24 17.78
N ASP A 150 -5.80 -35.56 18.37
CA ASP A 150 -6.96 -34.67 18.41
C ASP A 150 -6.66 -33.35 19.16
N ASP A 151 -5.91 -33.41 20.27
CA ASP A 151 -5.62 -32.23 21.10
C ASP A 151 -4.66 -31.27 20.36
N ASP A 152 -3.62 -31.83 19.73
CA ASP A 152 -2.67 -31.03 18.94
C ASP A 152 -3.35 -30.43 17.69
N MET A 153 -4.27 -31.15 17.05
CA MET A 153 -5.07 -30.63 15.94
C MET A 153 -5.88 -29.41 16.38
N ARG A 154 -6.65 -29.55 17.49
CA ARG A 154 -7.48 -28.45 18.02
C ARG A 154 -6.64 -27.25 18.44
N ALA A 155 -5.51 -27.49 19.09
CA ALA A 155 -4.58 -26.43 19.48
C ALA A 155 -4.02 -25.69 18.27
N ALA A 156 -3.66 -26.40 17.20
CA ALA A 156 -3.17 -25.83 15.97
C ALA A 156 -4.23 -24.97 15.25
N GLU A 157 -5.46 -25.51 15.12
CA GLU A 157 -6.59 -24.76 14.53
C GLU A 157 -6.91 -23.48 15.33
N ALA A 158 -6.90 -23.57 16.68
CA ALA A 158 -7.10 -22.40 17.56
C ALA A 158 -6.01 -21.34 17.33
N LYS A 159 -4.75 -21.76 17.14
CA LYS A 159 -3.64 -20.85 16.87
C LYS A 159 -3.76 -20.16 15.51
N VAL A 160 -4.13 -20.90 14.48
CA VAL A 160 -4.40 -20.35 13.13
C VAL A 160 -5.58 -19.35 13.20
N GLN A 161 -6.62 -19.65 13.97
CA GLN A 161 -7.75 -18.73 14.17
C GLN A 161 -7.32 -17.47 14.91
N GLN A 162 -6.46 -17.58 15.91
CA GLN A 162 -5.90 -16.43 16.62
C GLN A 162 -5.17 -15.48 15.66
N PHE A 163 -4.31 -16.02 14.79
CA PHE A 163 -3.63 -15.21 13.78
C PHE A 163 -4.60 -14.62 12.76
N THR A 164 -5.61 -15.36 12.34
CA THR A 164 -6.64 -14.85 11.43
C THR A 164 -7.31 -13.60 12.00
N THR A 165 -7.70 -13.65 13.27
CA THR A 165 -8.31 -12.50 13.97
C THR A 165 -7.33 -11.35 14.07
N GLU A 166 -6.08 -11.59 14.50
CA GLU A 166 -5.04 -10.57 14.60
C GLU A 166 -4.80 -9.85 13.28
N PHE A 167 -4.59 -10.59 12.20
CA PHE A 167 -4.29 -9.99 10.89
C PHE A 167 -5.51 -9.30 10.27
N THR A 168 -6.73 -9.81 10.50
CA THR A 168 -7.96 -9.13 10.09
C THR A 168 -8.13 -7.81 10.84
N ASP A 169 -7.88 -7.78 12.14
CA ASP A 169 -7.91 -6.55 12.94
C ASP A 169 -6.86 -5.53 12.48
N ARG A 170 -5.68 -6.00 12.06
CA ARG A 170 -4.64 -5.13 11.48
C ARG A 170 -5.12 -4.50 10.17
N ILE A 171 -5.77 -5.27 9.29
CA ILE A 171 -6.38 -4.74 8.06
C ILE A 171 -7.43 -3.67 8.41
N ASP A 172 -8.29 -3.92 9.39
CA ASP A 172 -9.33 -2.98 9.80
C ASP A 172 -8.75 -1.67 10.35
N LYS A 173 -7.68 -1.74 11.14
CA LYS A 173 -6.99 -0.55 11.65
C LYS A 173 -6.33 0.26 10.55
N ILE A 174 -5.68 -0.40 9.60
CA ILE A 174 -5.06 0.26 8.44
C ILE A 174 -6.14 0.93 7.58
N LEU A 175 -7.26 0.24 7.34
CA LEU A 175 -8.39 0.79 6.61
C LEU A 175 -8.97 2.03 7.30
N ALA A 176 -9.23 1.95 8.61
CA ALA A 176 -9.79 3.06 9.38
C ALA A 176 -8.87 4.30 9.35
N ALA A 177 -7.55 4.11 9.47
CA ALA A 177 -6.60 5.20 9.35
C ALA A 177 -6.62 5.85 7.97
N LYS A 178 -6.74 5.05 6.90
CA LYS A 178 -6.83 5.56 5.53
C LYS A 178 -8.14 6.27 5.25
N GLU A 179 -9.25 5.76 5.76
CA GLU A 179 -10.56 6.44 5.68
C GLU A 179 -10.51 7.82 6.37
N ALA A 180 -9.92 7.89 7.56
CA ALA A 180 -9.75 9.15 8.26
C ALA A 180 -8.91 10.14 7.45
N GLU A 181 -7.80 9.68 6.86
CA GLU A 181 -6.95 10.50 5.99
C GLU A 181 -7.71 11.06 4.78
N ILE A 182 -8.56 10.26 4.12
CA ILE A 182 -9.38 10.69 2.98
C ILE A 182 -10.44 11.71 3.41
N MET A 183 -11.04 11.53 4.57
CA MET A 183 -12.12 12.39 5.07
C MET A 183 -11.64 13.64 5.78
N GLU A 184 -10.36 13.72 6.13
CA GLU A 184 -9.77 14.91 6.74
C GLU A 184 -9.72 16.06 5.73
N VAL A 185 -10.25 17.21 6.13
CA VAL A 185 -10.38 18.40 5.28
C VAL A 185 -9.17 19.31 5.43
#